data_4e5751e0cca931efe150201dfcf0b96b
#
_entry.id   4e5751e0cca931efe150201dfcf0b96b
#
_cell.length_a   1.000
_cell.length_b   1.000
_cell.length_c   1.000
_cell.angle_alpha   90.00
_cell.angle_beta   90.00
_cell.angle_gamma   90.00
#
_symmetry.space_group_name_H-M   'P 1'
#
loop_
_entity.id
_entity.type
_entity.pdbx_description
1 polymer ?
#
loop_
_entity_poly.entity_id
_entity_poly.type
_entity_poly.pdbx_seq_one_letter_code
_entity_poly.pdbx_strand_id
1 'polypeptide(L)'
;VIVDLGEIKVQGVTIMPGKPVVIGSVAKKPVFGIPGYPVSAIIAFEQFVQPLLNALLGQPHPQGESIMVQPTKKIASKLGVEEFLRVKLGEVGGRIVATPLPRGAGTITSLTEADGIIRIPNHAEGINETETVFAELLRPLATVRRTIVIVGSHDNSLDVLADQLKAKHSELTLSSSHVGSMGGLMAIKRGVCHLAGTHLLDTEDGSYNISYLKKYLPDKAVKLIHLVQRDQGLIVQPGNPKQIHGIEDLGRKDIRFINRQRGSGTRILLDYKLKQLGVKADTINGYQNEEFTHMAVAVSVLSGSEDAGLGIYAAAKALDLDFIPVVTEQYDLVVPLEYFETESIQN
;
A
#
# COMPACT_ATOMS: atom_id res chain seq x y z
N VAL A 1 12.75 -14.74 -35.15
CA VAL A 1 12.23 -13.83 -36.18
C VAL A 1 13.18 -12.65 -36.42
N ILE A 2 13.51 -11.79 -35.40
CA ILE A 2 14.43 -10.64 -35.65
C ILE A 2 15.82 -11.14 -36.06
N VAL A 3 16.36 -12.16 -35.40
CA VAL A 3 17.68 -12.74 -35.69
C VAL A 3 17.77 -13.30 -37.12
N ASP A 4 16.67 -13.85 -37.62
CA ASP A 4 16.62 -14.45 -38.95
C ASP A 4 16.50 -13.43 -40.09
N LEU A 5 15.97 -12.24 -39.79
CA LEU A 5 15.65 -11.21 -40.77
C LEU A 5 16.49 -9.93 -40.63
N GLY A 6 17.26 -9.80 -39.56
CA GLY A 6 18.01 -8.59 -39.25
C GLY A 6 18.98 -8.76 -38.10
N GLU A 7 19.18 -7.70 -37.32
CA GLU A 7 20.15 -7.62 -36.23
C GLU A 7 19.47 -7.23 -34.91
N ILE A 8 19.78 -7.95 -33.83
CA ILE A 8 19.44 -7.52 -32.45
C ILE A 8 20.60 -6.65 -31.94
N LYS A 9 20.29 -5.43 -31.52
CA LYS A 9 21.27 -4.49 -30.93
C LYS A 9 21.25 -4.54 -29.39
N VAL A 10 20.05 -4.71 -28.80
CA VAL A 10 19.85 -4.80 -27.35
C VAL A 10 18.86 -5.91 -27.04
N GLN A 11 19.20 -6.77 -26.10
CA GLN A 11 18.33 -7.83 -25.58
C GLN A 11 18.23 -7.73 -24.07
N GLY A 12 17.15 -7.14 -23.59
CA GLY A 12 16.94 -6.82 -22.20
C GLY A 12 17.60 -5.52 -21.75
N VAL A 13 16.96 -4.85 -20.81
CA VAL A 13 17.39 -3.58 -20.24
C VAL A 13 17.26 -3.63 -18.70
N THR A 14 18.01 -2.79 -18.00
CA THR A 14 18.02 -2.77 -16.53
C THR A 14 17.01 -1.77 -15.97
N ILE A 15 15.73 -1.91 -16.40
CA ILE A 15 14.62 -1.11 -15.87
C ILE A 15 13.56 -2.01 -15.23
N MET A 16 12.74 -1.45 -14.36
CA MET A 16 11.62 -2.10 -13.69
C MET A 16 10.42 -1.16 -13.57
N PRO A 17 9.24 -1.54 -14.14
CA PRO A 17 9.00 -2.66 -15.03
C PRO A 17 9.55 -2.40 -16.46
N GLY A 18 9.70 -3.46 -17.29
CA GLY A 18 10.12 -3.32 -18.68
C GLY A 18 11.40 -4.08 -19.08
N LYS A 19 11.97 -4.87 -18.18
CA LYS A 19 13.22 -5.61 -18.37
C LYS A 19 13.36 -6.35 -19.73
N PRO A 20 12.36 -7.10 -20.27
CA PRO A 20 12.53 -7.91 -21.47
C PRO A 20 12.29 -7.14 -22.79
N VAL A 21 12.77 -5.89 -22.88
CA VAL A 21 12.75 -5.13 -24.13
C VAL A 21 13.81 -5.66 -25.08
N VAL A 22 13.46 -5.77 -26.37
CA VAL A 22 14.40 -6.09 -27.45
C VAL A 22 14.42 -4.91 -28.44
N ILE A 23 15.60 -4.46 -28.83
CA ILE A 23 15.79 -3.41 -29.83
C ILE A 23 16.67 -3.96 -30.96
N GLY A 24 16.22 -3.84 -32.18
CA GLY A 24 16.92 -4.35 -33.35
C GLY A 24 16.60 -3.61 -34.64
N SER A 25 17.07 -4.14 -35.74
CA SER A 25 16.74 -3.62 -37.08
C SER A 25 16.46 -4.76 -38.05
N VAL A 26 15.48 -4.56 -38.93
CA VAL A 26 15.16 -5.44 -40.05
C VAL A 26 15.04 -4.59 -41.30
N ALA A 27 15.78 -4.91 -42.36
CA ALA A 27 15.83 -4.14 -43.61
C ALA A 27 16.11 -2.64 -43.37
N LYS A 28 17.04 -2.30 -42.45
CA LYS A 28 17.39 -0.97 -41.99
C LYS A 28 16.28 -0.18 -41.29
N LYS A 29 15.18 -0.85 -40.93
CA LYS A 29 14.11 -0.25 -40.14
C LYS A 29 14.24 -0.66 -38.68
N PRO A 30 14.02 0.23 -37.70
CA PRO A 30 14.05 -0.11 -36.30
C PRO A 30 12.89 -1.04 -35.94
N VAL A 31 13.17 -2.01 -35.10
CA VAL A 31 12.19 -2.98 -34.58
C VAL A 31 12.32 -3.06 -33.07
N PHE A 32 11.20 -3.00 -32.37
CA PHE A 32 11.12 -3.10 -30.92
C PHE A 32 10.28 -4.30 -30.51
N GLY A 33 10.83 -5.16 -29.67
CA GLY A 33 10.10 -6.17 -28.93
C GLY A 33 9.68 -5.60 -27.59
N ILE A 34 8.37 -5.33 -27.42
CA ILE A 34 7.82 -4.72 -26.20
C ILE A 34 7.21 -5.81 -25.34
N PRO A 35 7.40 -5.79 -23.98
CA PRO A 35 6.76 -6.73 -23.06
C PRO A 35 5.23 -6.70 -23.17
N GLY A 36 4.57 -7.86 -23.02
CA GLY A 36 3.10 -7.97 -23.12
C GLY A 36 2.33 -7.43 -21.89
N TYR A 37 2.98 -7.18 -20.77
CA TYR A 37 2.33 -6.60 -19.58
C TYR A 37 2.11 -5.10 -19.76
N PRO A 38 0.89 -4.56 -19.50
CA PRO A 38 0.53 -3.18 -19.82
C PRO A 38 1.48 -2.12 -19.28
N VAL A 39 1.83 -2.20 -18.01
CA VAL A 39 2.75 -1.22 -17.39
C VAL A 39 4.14 -1.28 -18.01
N SER A 40 4.64 -2.49 -18.25
CA SER A 40 5.94 -2.69 -18.90
C SER A 40 5.94 -2.17 -20.33
N ALA A 41 4.84 -2.36 -21.05
CA ALA A 41 4.69 -1.90 -22.43
C ALA A 41 4.71 -0.37 -22.53
N ILE A 42 3.98 0.31 -21.66
CA ILE A 42 3.93 1.78 -21.63
C ILE A 42 5.30 2.35 -21.29
N ILE A 43 5.94 1.88 -20.20
CA ILE A 43 7.29 2.36 -19.83
C ILE A 43 8.30 2.07 -20.95
N ALA A 44 8.27 0.89 -21.55
CA ALA A 44 9.16 0.57 -22.67
C ALA A 44 8.91 1.46 -23.89
N PHE A 45 7.65 1.77 -24.21
CA PHE A 45 7.31 2.68 -25.28
C PHE A 45 7.82 4.08 -25.01
N GLU A 46 7.55 4.64 -23.84
CA GLU A 46 7.96 6.00 -23.46
C GLU A 46 9.49 6.15 -23.41
N GLN A 47 10.20 5.12 -22.91
CA GLN A 47 11.65 5.21 -22.75
C GLN A 47 12.45 4.92 -24.04
N PHE A 48 11.94 4.12 -24.98
CA PHE A 48 12.70 3.65 -26.13
C PHE A 48 12.06 3.96 -27.48
N VAL A 49 10.75 3.81 -27.63
CA VAL A 49 10.07 3.99 -28.92
C VAL A 49 9.76 5.46 -29.18
N GLN A 50 9.15 6.13 -28.22
CA GLN A 50 8.75 7.54 -28.35
C GLN A 50 9.93 8.49 -28.62
N PRO A 51 11.10 8.38 -27.95
CA PRO A 51 12.26 9.19 -28.28
C PRO A 51 12.74 9.02 -29.72
N LEU A 52 12.75 7.78 -30.23
CA LEU A 52 13.13 7.52 -31.61
C LEU A 52 12.10 8.10 -32.61
N LEU A 53 10.80 7.95 -32.34
CA LEU A 53 9.77 8.55 -33.18
C LEU A 53 9.89 10.08 -33.24
N ASN A 54 10.11 10.73 -32.10
CA ASN A 54 10.30 12.17 -32.03
C ASN A 54 11.54 12.60 -32.82
N ALA A 55 12.65 11.88 -32.68
CA ALA A 55 13.88 12.16 -33.45
C ALA A 55 13.66 11.98 -34.96
N LEU A 56 12.96 10.96 -35.41
CA LEU A 56 12.62 10.72 -36.82
C LEU A 56 11.69 11.78 -37.39
N LEU A 57 10.81 12.34 -36.57
CA LEU A 57 9.87 13.41 -36.94
C LEU A 57 10.46 14.81 -36.81
N GLY A 58 11.71 14.94 -36.33
CA GLY A 58 12.34 16.24 -36.06
C GLY A 58 11.65 17.01 -34.91
N GLN A 59 10.94 16.30 -34.02
CA GLN A 59 10.23 16.89 -32.88
C GLN A 59 11.08 16.81 -31.61
N PRO A 60 11.04 17.83 -30.74
CA PRO A 60 11.68 17.73 -29.43
C PRO A 60 11.01 16.63 -28.59
N HIS A 61 11.82 15.97 -27.76
CA HIS A 61 11.23 15.04 -26.75
C HIS A 61 10.41 15.86 -25.74
N PRO A 62 9.11 15.53 -25.52
CA PRO A 62 8.31 16.24 -24.53
C PRO A 62 8.95 16.05 -23.15
N GLN A 63 9.27 17.15 -22.48
CA GLN A 63 9.68 17.09 -21.08
C GLN A 63 8.41 17.16 -20.25
N GLY A 64 8.13 16.09 -19.50
CA GLY A 64 7.06 16.07 -18.50
C GLY A 64 7.34 17.09 -17.40
N GLU A 65 6.27 17.68 -16.86
CA GLU A 65 6.39 18.52 -15.67
C GLU A 65 6.84 17.66 -14.49
N SER A 66 7.86 18.09 -13.77
CA SER A 66 8.38 17.38 -12.60
C SER A 66 8.31 18.27 -11.37
N ILE A 67 7.88 17.68 -10.25
CA ILE A 67 7.74 18.36 -8.97
C ILE A 67 8.47 17.62 -7.85
N MET A 68 8.86 18.35 -6.81
CA MET A 68 9.44 17.77 -5.61
C MET A 68 8.36 17.13 -4.75
N VAL A 69 8.55 15.88 -4.36
CA VAL A 69 7.60 15.11 -3.53
C VAL A 69 8.31 14.43 -2.37
N GLN A 70 7.59 14.22 -1.26
CA GLN A 70 8.05 13.47 -0.11
C GLN A 70 7.27 12.16 0.00
N PRO A 71 7.91 10.98 0.10
CA PRO A 71 7.20 9.72 0.28
C PRO A 71 6.44 9.65 1.61
N THR A 72 5.24 9.08 1.60
CA THR A 72 4.44 8.84 2.81
C THR A 72 5.03 7.75 3.71
N LYS A 73 5.85 6.86 3.13
CA LYS A 73 6.57 5.77 3.79
C LYS A 73 7.89 5.49 3.09
N LYS A 74 8.80 4.79 3.78
CA LYS A 74 10.04 4.28 3.18
C LYS A 74 9.73 3.40 1.96
N ILE A 75 10.46 3.63 0.88
CA ILE A 75 10.36 2.89 -0.38
C ILE A 75 11.67 2.12 -0.56
N ALA A 76 11.61 0.79 -0.54
CA ALA A 76 12.77 -0.03 -0.90
C ALA A 76 12.83 -0.22 -2.43
N SER A 77 14.01 -0.32 -3.03
CA SER A 77 14.23 -0.65 -4.43
C SER A 77 15.39 -1.64 -4.59
N LYS A 78 15.63 -2.13 -5.81
CA LYS A 78 16.68 -3.10 -6.09
C LYS A 78 17.87 -2.43 -6.74
N LEU A 79 19.08 -2.66 -6.20
CA LEU A 79 20.32 -2.24 -6.86
C LEU A 79 20.46 -2.85 -8.26
N GLY A 80 21.10 -2.11 -9.16
CA GLY A 80 21.36 -2.55 -10.53
C GLY A 80 20.17 -2.41 -11.48
N VAL A 81 19.03 -1.88 -11.02
CA VAL A 81 17.82 -1.69 -11.83
C VAL A 81 17.25 -0.30 -11.58
N GLU A 82 17.02 0.47 -12.62
CA GLU A 82 16.27 1.73 -12.53
C GLU A 82 14.79 1.43 -12.40
N GLU A 83 14.15 1.91 -11.34
CA GLU A 83 12.73 1.66 -11.08
C GLU A 83 11.86 2.88 -11.45
N PHE A 84 10.79 2.63 -12.21
CA PHE A 84 9.73 3.57 -12.53
C PHE A 84 8.53 3.31 -11.62
N LEU A 85 8.54 3.95 -10.45
CA LEU A 85 7.54 3.74 -9.42
C LEU A 85 6.36 4.69 -9.62
N ARG A 86 5.18 4.12 -9.86
CA ARG A 86 3.92 4.86 -9.93
C ARG A 86 3.49 5.29 -8.54
N VAL A 87 3.07 6.54 -8.43
CA VAL A 87 2.65 7.14 -7.15
C VAL A 87 1.33 7.88 -7.29
N LYS A 88 0.53 7.81 -6.25
CA LYS A 88 -0.57 8.73 -6.00
C LYS A 88 0.00 9.94 -5.27
N LEU A 89 -0.42 11.14 -5.66
CA LEU A 89 0.08 12.38 -5.08
C LEU A 89 -1.02 13.12 -4.32
N GLY A 90 -0.64 13.91 -3.32
CA GLY A 90 -1.54 14.80 -2.60
C GLY A 90 -0.78 15.94 -1.93
N GLU A 91 -1.41 17.10 -1.76
CA GLU A 91 -0.81 18.24 -1.06
C GLU A 91 -1.19 18.20 0.42
N VAL A 92 -0.21 18.12 1.31
CA VAL A 92 -0.39 18.10 2.76
C VAL A 92 0.47 19.18 3.40
N GLY A 93 -0.13 20.15 4.05
CA GLY A 93 0.61 21.25 4.70
C GLY A 93 1.53 22.02 3.74
N GLY A 94 1.10 22.26 2.51
CA GLY A 94 1.87 22.97 1.47
C GLY A 94 3.00 22.14 0.84
N ARG A 95 3.10 20.84 1.14
CA ARG A 95 4.07 19.90 0.55
C ARG A 95 3.34 18.85 -0.27
N ILE A 96 3.93 18.47 -1.40
CA ILE A 96 3.39 17.35 -2.17
C ILE A 96 3.96 16.05 -1.59
N VAL A 97 3.07 15.15 -1.20
CA VAL A 97 3.41 13.81 -0.70
C VAL A 97 3.10 12.75 -1.73
N ALA A 98 3.90 11.68 -1.73
CA ALA A 98 3.79 10.58 -2.69
C ALA A 98 3.49 9.26 -1.97
N THR A 99 2.35 8.64 -2.31
CA THR A 99 1.97 7.31 -1.86
C THR A 99 2.29 6.29 -2.95
N PRO A 100 3.20 5.34 -2.70
CA PRO A 100 3.53 4.31 -3.67
C PRO A 100 2.33 3.41 -4.00
N LEU A 101 2.09 3.21 -5.30
CA LEU A 101 1.09 2.27 -5.80
C LEU A 101 1.68 0.85 -5.96
N PRO A 102 0.83 -0.19 -6.09
CA PRO A 102 1.27 -1.56 -6.31
C PRO A 102 2.20 -1.70 -7.53
N ARG A 103 3.27 -2.48 -7.37
CA ARG A 103 4.38 -2.60 -8.35
C ARG A 103 4.16 -3.59 -9.48
N GLY A 104 3.05 -4.28 -9.53
CA GLY A 104 2.80 -5.32 -10.55
C GLY A 104 2.92 -4.78 -11.98
N ALA A 105 3.65 -5.51 -12.84
CA ALA A 105 3.77 -5.17 -14.27
C ALA A 105 2.43 -5.26 -15.02
N GLY A 106 1.53 -6.12 -14.54
CA GLY A 106 0.17 -6.31 -15.06
C GLY A 106 -0.92 -5.50 -14.34
N THR A 107 -0.57 -4.70 -13.31
CA THR A 107 -1.54 -3.96 -12.49
C THR A 107 -2.03 -2.72 -13.22
N ILE A 108 -3.03 -2.88 -14.10
CA ILE A 108 -3.62 -1.78 -14.90
C ILE A 108 -4.17 -0.66 -14.00
N THR A 109 -4.79 -1.00 -12.87
CA THR A 109 -5.31 -0.02 -11.90
C THR A 109 -4.26 0.97 -11.45
N SER A 110 -3.01 0.53 -11.27
CA SER A 110 -1.93 1.44 -10.89
C SER A 110 -1.57 2.48 -11.97
N LEU A 111 -1.92 2.24 -13.24
CA LEU A 111 -1.77 3.23 -14.32
C LEU A 111 -2.90 4.26 -14.30
N THR A 112 -4.13 3.80 -14.05
CA THR A 112 -5.30 4.67 -14.02
C THR A 112 -5.35 5.54 -12.75
N GLU A 113 -4.74 5.09 -11.66
CA GLU A 113 -4.70 5.79 -10.38
C GLU A 113 -3.46 6.68 -10.20
N ALA A 114 -2.39 6.42 -10.94
CA ALA A 114 -1.16 7.19 -10.79
C ALA A 114 -1.35 8.66 -11.17
N ASP A 115 -0.83 9.52 -10.32
CA ASP A 115 -0.72 10.96 -10.56
C ASP A 115 0.70 11.34 -10.99
N GLY A 116 1.68 10.46 -10.75
CA GLY A 116 3.07 10.67 -11.13
C GLY A 116 3.92 9.40 -11.12
N ILE A 117 5.15 9.55 -11.63
CA ILE A 117 6.18 8.50 -11.62
C ILE A 117 7.43 9.03 -10.93
N ILE A 118 7.93 8.30 -9.94
CA ILE A 118 9.25 8.53 -9.34
C ILE A 118 10.24 7.59 -10.01
N ARG A 119 11.34 8.13 -10.53
CA ARG A 119 12.45 7.33 -11.05
C ARG A 119 13.46 7.09 -9.94
N ILE A 120 13.65 5.83 -9.54
CA ILE A 120 14.64 5.43 -8.54
C ILE A 120 15.86 4.91 -9.31
N PRO A 121 17.03 5.57 -9.22
CA PRO A 121 18.18 5.19 -10.00
C PRO A 121 18.75 3.83 -9.57
N ASN A 122 19.44 3.15 -10.48
CA ASN A 122 19.94 1.79 -10.30
C ASN A 122 21.02 1.63 -9.21
N HIS A 123 21.59 2.72 -8.72
CA HIS A 123 22.56 2.74 -7.62
C HIS A 123 21.92 3.01 -6.24
N ALA A 124 20.59 3.20 -6.17
CA ALA A 124 19.86 3.46 -4.94
C ALA A 124 19.08 2.21 -4.47
N GLU A 125 19.17 1.91 -3.18
CA GLU A 125 18.38 0.82 -2.54
C GLU A 125 16.94 1.25 -2.22
N GLY A 126 16.57 2.49 -2.53
CA GLY A 126 15.26 3.05 -2.29
C GLY A 126 15.29 4.52 -1.93
N ILE A 127 14.22 4.98 -1.27
CA ILE A 127 14.01 6.36 -0.84
C ILE A 127 13.53 6.33 0.61
N ASN A 128 14.16 7.13 1.50
CA ASN A 128 13.68 7.25 2.87
C ASN A 128 12.46 8.18 2.94
N GLU A 129 11.64 8.00 3.93
CA GLU A 129 10.40 8.77 4.15
C GLU A 129 10.62 10.25 4.49
N THR A 130 11.86 10.64 4.79
CA THR A 130 12.25 12.03 5.07
C THR A 130 12.92 12.73 3.88
N GLU A 131 13.24 11.97 2.83
CA GLU A 131 13.87 12.50 1.62
C GLU A 131 12.83 13.12 0.70
N THR A 132 13.27 14.10 -0.08
CA THR A 132 12.49 14.66 -1.18
C THR A 132 13.11 14.24 -2.50
N VAL A 133 12.27 13.83 -3.45
CA VAL A 133 12.67 13.37 -4.77
C VAL A 133 11.78 14.00 -5.84
N PHE A 134 12.22 13.94 -7.10
CA PHE A 134 11.38 14.37 -8.20
C PHE A 134 10.37 13.28 -8.60
N ALA A 135 9.14 13.70 -8.85
CA ALA A 135 8.12 12.91 -9.53
C ALA A 135 7.72 13.61 -10.82
N GLU A 136 7.72 12.88 -11.93
CA GLU A 136 7.16 13.33 -13.20
C GLU A 136 5.64 13.23 -13.11
N LEU A 137 4.93 14.32 -13.43
CA LEU A 137 3.48 14.39 -13.35
C LEU A 137 2.83 13.68 -14.54
N LEU A 138 1.86 12.81 -14.25
CA LEU A 138 0.96 12.21 -15.23
C LEU A 138 -0.39 12.95 -15.30
N ARG A 139 -0.66 13.81 -14.32
CA ARG A 139 -1.89 14.60 -14.21
C ARG A 139 -1.59 16.03 -13.78
N PRO A 140 -2.47 16.98 -14.10
CA PRO A 140 -2.30 18.37 -13.68
C PRO A 140 -2.20 18.50 -12.15
N LEU A 141 -1.31 19.39 -11.68
CA LEU A 141 -1.11 19.65 -10.25
C LEU A 141 -2.39 20.05 -9.51
N ALA A 142 -3.32 20.70 -10.21
CA ALA A 142 -4.63 21.05 -9.64
C ALA A 142 -5.44 19.82 -9.19
N THR A 143 -5.28 18.68 -9.87
CA THR A 143 -5.91 17.40 -9.46
C THR A 143 -5.25 16.83 -8.20
N VAL A 144 -3.92 16.93 -8.11
CA VAL A 144 -3.14 16.47 -6.95
C VAL A 144 -3.55 17.19 -5.67
N ARG A 145 -3.84 18.49 -5.74
CA ARG A 145 -4.28 19.32 -4.62
C ARG A 145 -5.64 18.93 -4.04
N ARG A 146 -6.43 18.17 -4.77
CA ARG A 146 -7.75 17.67 -4.36
C ARG A 146 -7.73 16.24 -3.83
N THR A 147 -6.54 15.71 -3.54
CA THR A 147 -6.36 14.36 -3.00
C THR A 147 -6.29 14.40 -1.49
N ILE A 148 -7.23 13.72 -0.82
CA ILE A 148 -7.18 13.46 0.62
C ILE A 148 -6.20 12.30 0.86
N VAL A 149 -5.19 12.51 1.69
CA VAL A 149 -4.14 11.51 1.98
C VAL A 149 -4.41 10.87 3.33
N ILE A 150 -4.63 9.55 3.33
CA ILE A 150 -4.78 8.70 4.53
C ILE A 150 -3.54 7.81 4.65
N VAL A 151 -2.96 7.77 5.85
CA VAL A 151 -1.85 6.86 6.16
C VAL A 151 -2.16 6.15 7.46
N GLY A 152 -2.10 4.81 7.51
CA GLY A 152 -2.39 4.12 8.76
C GLY A 152 -2.75 2.65 8.61
N SER A 153 -3.62 2.18 9.47
CA SER A 153 -4.14 0.83 9.36
C SER A 153 -5.13 0.72 8.21
N HIS A 154 -5.17 -0.44 7.58
CA HIS A 154 -6.15 -0.75 6.55
C HIS A 154 -7.50 -1.12 7.16
N ASP A 155 -8.56 -0.65 6.51
CA ASP A 155 -9.93 -1.13 6.68
C ASP A 155 -10.70 -1.02 5.36
N ASN A 156 -11.56 -1.99 5.07
CA ASN A 156 -12.36 -2.00 3.84
C ASN A 156 -13.35 -0.82 3.77
N SER A 157 -13.72 -0.24 4.91
CA SER A 157 -14.56 0.96 4.95
C SER A 157 -13.90 2.17 4.31
N LEU A 158 -12.55 2.22 4.26
CA LEU A 158 -11.83 3.27 3.55
C LEU A 158 -12.03 3.20 2.03
N ASP A 159 -12.12 1.99 1.47
CA ASP A 159 -12.38 1.79 0.04
C ASP A 159 -13.81 2.21 -0.29
N VAL A 160 -14.78 1.84 0.56
CA VAL A 160 -16.17 2.31 0.44
C VAL A 160 -16.27 3.82 0.58
N LEU A 161 -15.52 4.42 1.52
CA LEU A 161 -15.46 5.87 1.70
C LEU A 161 -14.88 6.56 0.45
N ALA A 162 -13.83 5.98 -0.17
CA ALA A 162 -13.25 6.50 -1.41
C ALA A 162 -14.26 6.50 -2.57
N ASP A 163 -15.03 5.42 -2.72
CA ASP A 163 -16.07 5.31 -3.75
C ASP A 163 -17.23 6.30 -3.50
N GLN A 164 -17.67 6.44 -2.25
CA GLN A 164 -18.71 7.40 -1.88
C GLN A 164 -18.26 8.85 -2.10
N LEU A 165 -17.02 9.17 -1.72
CA LEU A 165 -16.42 10.48 -1.92
C LEU A 165 -16.42 10.82 -3.42
N LYS A 166 -15.93 9.91 -4.26
CA LYS A 166 -15.88 10.10 -5.71
C LYS A 166 -17.27 10.23 -6.35
N ALA A 167 -18.26 9.49 -5.83
CA ALA A 167 -19.64 9.54 -6.32
C ALA A 167 -20.31 10.89 -6.01
N LYS A 168 -20.04 11.48 -4.84
CA LYS A 168 -20.64 12.75 -4.40
C LYS A 168 -19.82 13.98 -4.82
N HIS A 169 -18.51 13.86 -4.83
CA HIS A 169 -17.52 14.91 -5.09
C HIS A 169 -16.50 14.40 -6.08
N SER A 170 -16.87 14.38 -7.37
CA SER A 170 -16.07 13.78 -8.46
C SER A 170 -14.66 14.37 -8.60
N GLU A 171 -14.45 15.58 -8.10
CA GLU A 171 -13.17 16.29 -8.09
C GLU A 171 -12.26 15.87 -6.94
N LEU A 172 -12.79 15.28 -5.84
CA LEU A 172 -12.02 14.80 -4.72
C LEU A 172 -11.57 13.35 -4.96
N THR A 173 -10.36 13.04 -4.55
CA THR A 173 -9.83 11.68 -4.56
C THR A 173 -9.22 11.32 -3.22
N LEU A 174 -9.16 10.03 -2.92
CA LEU A 174 -8.55 9.52 -1.70
C LEU A 174 -7.31 8.70 -2.05
N SER A 175 -6.23 8.98 -1.35
CA SER A 175 -4.98 8.21 -1.40
C SER A 175 -4.78 7.50 -0.08
N SER A 176 -4.74 6.17 -0.08
CA SER A 176 -4.58 5.37 1.14
C SER A 176 -3.24 4.62 1.15
N SER A 177 -2.48 4.74 2.24
CA SER A 177 -1.20 4.05 2.46
C SER A 177 -1.26 3.18 3.72
N HIS A 178 -1.10 1.88 3.54
CA HIS A 178 -1.21 0.90 4.63
C HIS A 178 0.14 0.67 5.29
N VAL A 179 0.31 1.19 6.50
CA VAL A 179 1.55 1.12 7.30
C VAL A 179 1.30 0.67 8.75
N GLY A 180 0.04 0.33 9.07
CA GLY A 180 -0.43 0.03 10.41
C GLY A 180 -0.69 1.28 11.26
N SER A 181 -1.42 1.10 12.37
CA SER A 181 -1.88 2.19 13.23
C SER A 181 -0.76 3.08 13.75
N MET A 182 0.34 2.50 14.26
CA MET A 182 1.50 3.28 14.73
C MET A 182 2.17 4.07 13.61
N GLY A 183 2.29 3.46 12.42
CA GLY A 183 2.82 4.15 11.23
C GLY A 183 1.96 5.35 10.84
N GLY A 184 0.64 5.25 11.00
CA GLY A 184 -0.31 6.35 10.80
C GLY A 184 -0.08 7.51 11.78
N LEU A 185 0.06 7.23 13.08
CA LEU A 185 0.35 8.27 14.07
C LEU A 185 1.69 8.98 13.77
N MET A 186 2.71 8.22 13.36
CA MET A 186 3.98 8.81 12.96
C MET A 186 3.86 9.66 11.67
N ALA A 187 2.99 9.28 10.73
CA ALA A 187 2.71 10.10 9.55
C ALA A 187 2.02 11.43 9.90
N ILE A 188 1.05 11.41 10.82
CA ILE A 188 0.45 12.63 11.41
C ILE A 188 1.54 13.50 12.05
N LYS A 189 2.42 12.90 12.87
CA LYS A 189 3.51 13.62 13.51
C LYS A 189 4.43 14.31 12.51
N ARG A 190 4.75 13.66 11.40
CA ARG A 190 5.58 14.22 10.31
C ARG A 190 4.82 15.22 9.43
N GLY A 191 3.48 15.27 9.50
CA GLY A 191 2.65 16.11 8.64
C GLY A 191 2.69 15.67 7.17
N VAL A 192 2.61 14.34 6.91
CA VAL A 192 2.60 13.75 5.56
C VAL A 192 1.27 13.09 5.20
N CYS A 193 0.23 13.32 5.99
CA CYS A 193 -1.14 12.90 5.70
C CYS A 193 -2.15 13.84 6.34
N HIS A 194 -3.36 13.86 5.79
CA HIS A 194 -4.49 14.61 6.33
C HIS A 194 -5.14 13.89 7.51
N LEU A 195 -5.16 12.56 7.47
CA LEU A 195 -5.74 11.74 8.54
C LEU A 195 -5.11 10.36 8.60
N ALA A 196 -5.26 9.68 9.74
CA ALA A 196 -4.72 8.35 9.95
C ALA A 196 -5.78 7.39 10.50
N GLY A 197 -5.85 6.19 9.90
CA GLY A 197 -6.65 5.09 10.42
C GLY A 197 -5.93 4.36 11.56
N THR A 198 -6.59 4.16 12.70
CA THR A 198 -5.98 3.58 13.90
C THR A 198 -6.96 2.76 14.73
N HIS A 199 -6.45 1.70 15.39
CA HIS A 199 -7.19 0.82 16.30
C HIS A 199 -6.24 0.24 17.36
N LEU A 200 -5.52 1.11 18.08
CA LEU A 200 -4.53 0.71 19.08
C LEU A 200 -5.20 0.47 20.41
N LEU A 201 -5.20 -0.80 20.85
CA LEU A 201 -5.72 -1.20 22.16
C LEU A 201 -4.78 -0.74 23.26
N ASP A 202 -5.30 -0.02 24.24
CA ASP A 202 -4.65 0.16 25.53
C ASP A 202 -4.83 -1.10 26.35
N THR A 203 -3.74 -1.71 26.74
CA THR A 203 -3.74 -2.97 27.48
C THR A 203 -3.95 -2.77 28.99
N GLU A 204 -4.00 -1.53 29.46
CA GLU A 204 -4.23 -1.21 30.88
C GLU A 204 -5.72 -1.09 31.20
N ASP A 205 -6.46 -0.37 30.33
CA ASP A 205 -7.88 -0.05 30.58
C ASP A 205 -8.84 -0.60 29.51
N GLY A 206 -8.32 -1.21 28.42
CA GLY A 206 -9.12 -1.73 27.32
C GLY A 206 -9.66 -0.67 26.37
N SER A 207 -9.30 0.60 26.54
CA SER A 207 -9.69 1.68 25.62
C SER A 207 -8.88 1.64 24.32
N TYR A 208 -9.34 2.40 23.32
CA TYR A 208 -8.65 2.48 22.04
C TYR A 208 -8.08 3.87 21.77
N ASN A 209 -6.88 3.91 21.21
CA ASN A 209 -6.22 5.05 20.59
C ASN A 209 -5.82 6.21 21.51
N ILE A 210 -6.59 6.57 22.54
CA ILE A 210 -6.44 7.81 23.33
C ILE A 210 -5.08 7.90 24.02
N SER A 211 -4.63 6.83 24.68
CA SER A 211 -3.34 6.80 25.37
C SER A 211 -2.17 6.96 24.40
N TYR A 212 -2.28 6.35 23.22
CA TYR A 212 -1.29 6.48 22.15
C TYR A 212 -1.25 7.89 21.58
N LEU A 213 -2.40 8.55 21.38
CA LEU A 213 -2.46 9.94 20.92
C LEU A 213 -1.74 10.87 21.92
N LYS A 214 -2.06 10.75 23.21
CA LYS A 214 -1.39 11.52 24.26
C LYS A 214 0.12 11.32 24.29
N LYS A 215 0.58 10.06 24.08
CA LYS A 215 1.99 9.70 24.12
C LYS A 215 2.77 10.14 22.87
N TYR A 216 2.22 9.98 21.68
CA TYR A 216 2.96 10.16 20.42
C TYR A 216 2.68 11.47 19.72
N LEU A 217 1.55 12.14 20.03
CA LEU A 217 1.11 13.41 19.47
C LEU A 217 0.78 14.46 20.55
N PRO A 218 1.62 14.62 21.60
CA PRO A 218 1.30 15.49 22.73
C PRO A 218 1.10 16.96 22.32
N ASP A 219 1.82 17.39 21.26
CA ASP A 219 1.84 18.78 20.79
C ASP A 219 0.91 19.02 19.59
N LYS A 220 0.11 18.03 19.20
CA LYS A 220 -0.81 18.15 18.07
C LYS A 220 -2.27 18.07 18.54
N ALA A 221 -3.03 19.13 18.25
CA ALA A 221 -4.47 19.09 18.42
C ALA A 221 -5.08 18.19 17.33
N VAL A 222 -5.78 17.14 17.76
CA VAL A 222 -6.40 16.18 16.85
C VAL A 222 -7.87 15.92 17.24
N LYS A 223 -8.69 15.60 16.25
CA LYS A 223 -10.01 14.99 16.43
C LYS A 223 -9.88 13.48 16.25
N LEU A 224 -10.58 12.73 17.08
CA LEU A 224 -10.74 11.28 16.94
C LEU A 224 -12.19 11.04 16.48
N ILE A 225 -12.34 10.48 15.28
CA ILE A 225 -13.63 10.18 14.67
C ILE A 225 -13.81 8.67 14.68
N HIS A 226 -14.84 8.20 15.37
CA HIS A 226 -15.21 6.79 15.34
C HIS A 226 -15.78 6.44 13.95
N LEU A 227 -15.10 5.55 13.20
CA LEU A 227 -15.55 5.15 11.88
C LEU A 227 -16.39 3.88 11.91
N VAL A 228 -15.84 2.80 12.48
CA VAL A 228 -16.54 1.51 12.57
C VAL A 228 -16.14 0.73 13.83
N GLN A 229 -17.07 -0.08 14.34
CA GLN A 229 -16.77 -1.22 15.19
C GLN A 229 -16.64 -2.45 14.32
N ARG A 230 -15.64 -3.28 14.59
CA ARG A 230 -15.40 -4.49 13.81
C ARG A 230 -14.97 -5.65 14.69
N ASP A 231 -15.47 -6.83 14.39
CA ASP A 231 -15.05 -8.02 15.08
C ASP A 231 -13.71 -8.50 14.53
N GLN A 232 -12.74 -8.68 15.44
CA GLN A 232 -11.51 -9.41 15.20
C GLN A 232 -11.60 -10.81 15.75
N GLY A 233 -11.09 -11.76 14.98
CA GLY A 233 -11.13 -13.18 15.36
C GLY A 233 -10.20 -14.01 14.50
N LEU A 234 -10.17 -15.29 14.78
CA LEU A 234 -9.45 -16.26 13.98
C LEU A 234 -10.27 -16.61 12.74
N ILE A 235 -9.66 -16.39 11.58
CA ILE A 235 -10.14 -16.82 10.28
C ILE A 235 -9.63 -18.24 10.08
N VAL A 236 -10.53 -19.19 9.81
CA VAL A 236 -10.22 -20.61 9.59
C VAL A 236 -10.93 -21.11 8.34
N GLN A 237 -10.50 -22.24 7.79
CA GLN A 237 -11.13 -22.86 6.64
C GLN A 237 -12.60 -23.25 6.92
N PRO A 238 -13.45 -23.33 5.89
CA PRO A 238 -14.85 -23.75 6.04
C PRO A 238 -14.97 -25.11 6.73
N GLY A 239 -15.89 -25.21 7.70
CA GLY A 239 -16.08 -26.38 8.53
C GLY A 239 -15.05 -26.56 9.63
N ASN A 240 -14.10 -25.61 9.78
CA ASN A 240 -13.07 -25.61 10.82
C ASN A 240 -12.39 -26.99 11.00
N PRO A 241 -11.73 -27.53 9.97
CA PRO A 241 -11.22 -28.90 9.97
C PRO A 241 -10.20 -29.20 11.07
N LYS A 242 -9.53 -28.17 11.58
CA LYS A 242 -8.58 -28.26 12.69
C LYS A 242 -9.22 -28.13 14.07
N GLN A 243 -10.54 -27.91 14.14
CA GLN A 243 -11.26 -27.73 15.40
C GLN A 243 -10.58 -26.70 16.32
N ILE A 244 -10.32 -25.52 15.77
CA ILE A 244 -9.76 -24.39 16.50
C ILE A 244 -10.90 -23.67 17.20
N HIS A 245 -10.81 -23.46 18.51
CA HIS A 245 -11.85 -22.82 19.30
C HIS A 245 -11.45 -21.45 19.86
N GLY A 246 -10.14 -21.17 19.92
CA GLY A 246 -9.62 -19.91 20.44
C GLY A 246 -8.13 -19.74 20.19
N ILE A 247 -7.61 -18.63 20.71
CA ILE A 247 -6.18 -18.25 20.56
C ILE A 247 -5.26 -19.29 21.26
N GLU A 248 -5.75 -19.93 22.30
CA GLU A 248 -5.04 -21.00 23.03
C GLU A 248 -4.65 -22.17 22.14
N ASP A 249 -5.46 -22.49 21.14
CA ASP A 249 -5.20 -23.58 20.21
C ASP A 249 -4.04 -23.31 19.25
N LEU A 250 -3.66 -22.04 19.06
CA LEU A 250 -2.55 -21.67 18.17
C LEU A 250 -1.20 -22.26 18.61
N GLY A 251 -1.07 -22.64 19.90
CA GLY A 251 0.11 -23.32 20.42
C GLY A 251 0.23 -24.79 19.99
N ARG A 252 -0.76 -25.39 19.34
CA ARG A 252 -0.76 -26.76 18.83
C ARG A 252 0.20 -26.90 17.65
N LYS A 253 0.99 -27.99 17.64
CA LYS A 253 2.01 -28.24 16.60
C LYS A 253 1.44 -28.52 15.21
N ASP A 254 0.18 -28.96 15.14
CA ASP A 254 -0.50 -29.29 13.89
C ASP A 254 -1.21 -28.09 13.24
N ILE A 255 -1.12 -26.89 13.85
CA ILE A 255 -1.70 -25.65 13.33
C ILE A 255 -0.61 -24.77 12.75
N ARG A 256 -0.79 -24.34 11.50
CA ARG A 256 0.01 -23.31 10.83
C ARG A 256 -0.74 -21.99 10.90
N PHE A 257 -0.06 -20.96 11.35
CA PHE A 257 -0.65 -19.66 11.61
C PHE A 257 -0.01 -18.56 10.77
N ILE A 258 -0.82 -17.67 10.19
CA ILE A 258 -0.37 -16.45 9.55
C ILE A 258 -0.69 -15.24 10.41
N ASN A 259 0.28 -14.39 10.61
CA ASN A 259 0.18 -13.19 11.43
C ASN A 259 0.01 -11.92 10.60
N ARG A 260 -0.30 -10.83 11.27
CA ARG A 260 -0.21 -9.49 10.71
C ARG A 260 1.18 -8.90 10.95
N GLN A 261 1.58 -7.95 10.10
CA GLN A 261 2.86 -7.26 10.23
C GLN A 261 3.04 -6.62 11.61
N ARG A 262 4.29 -6.54 12.05
CA ARG A 262 4.67 -5.87 13.29
C ARG A 262 4.20 -4.42 13.30
N GLY A 263 3.68 -3.96 14.46
CA GLY A 263 3.14 -2.62 14.62
C GLY A 263 1.69 -2.44 14.15
N SER A 264 1.04 -3.50 13.63
CA SER A 264 -0.41 -3.49 13.41
C SER A 264 -1.15 -3.67 14.74
N GLY A 265 -2.33 -3.05 14.87
CA GLY A 265 -3.18 -3.22 16.05
C GLY A 265 -3.59 -4.68 16.27
N THR A 266 -3.85 -5.43 15.19
CA THR A 266 -4.15 -6.87 15.26
C THR A 266 -3.00 -7.68 15.84
N ARG A 267 -1.74 -7.35 15.51
CA ARG A 267 -0.57 -7.99 16.11
C ARG A 267 -0.43 -7.66 17.59
N ILE A 268 -0.66 -6.40 17.98
CA ILE A 268 -0.65 -5.97 19.38
C ILE A 268 -1.75 -6.70 20.17
N LEU A 269 -2.94 -6.82 19.59
CA LEU A 269 -4.04 -7.59 20.19
C LEU A 269 -3.67 -9.06 20.40
N LEU A 270 -3.10 -9.71 19.38
CA LEU A 270 -2.65 -11.11 19.48
C LEU A 270 -1.64 -11.27 20.62
N ASP A 271 -0.60 -10.45 20.65
CA ASP A 271 0.46 -10.52 21.65
C ASP A 271 -0.08 -10.30 23.07
N TYR A 272 -1.05 -9.38 23.21
CA TYR A 272 -1.76 -9.14 24.47
C TYR A 272 -2.56 -10.38 24.91
N LYS A 273 -3.35 -10.98 24.01
CA LYS A 273 -4.14 -12.18 24.30
C LYS A 273 -3.27 -13.40 24.62
N LEU A 274 -2.18 -13.60 23.87
CA LEU A 274 -1.21 -14.67 24.18
C LEU A 274 -0.62 -14.53 25.58
N LYS A 275 -0.27 -13.31 25.98
CA LYS A 275 0.22 -13.02 27.33
C LYS A 275 -0.82 -13.32 28.40
N GLN A 276 -2.08 -12.93 28.19
CA GLN A 276 -3.19 -13.22 29.11
C GLN A 276 -3.42 -14.73 29.29
N LEU A 277 -3.32 -15.50 28.20
CA LEU A 277 -3.53 -16.95 28.19
C LEU A 277 -2.28 -17.75 28.56
N GLY A 278 -1.14 -17.11 28.78
CA GLY A 278 0.13 -17.78 29.08
C GLY A 278 0.70 -18.58 27.92
N VAL A 279 0.24 -18.34 26.68
CA VAL A 279 0.74 -18.99 25.48
C VAL A 279 1.99 -18.26 25.00
N LYS A 280 3.09 -19.03 24.81
CA LYS A 280 4.34 -18.43 24.32
C LYS A 280 4.31 -18.26 22.80
N ALA A 281 4.63 -17.09 22.32
CA ALA A 281 4.63 -16.77 20.90
C ALA A 281 5.58 -17.66 20.05
N ASP A 282 6.69 -18.09 20.64
CA ASP A 282 7.67 -18.98 20.01
C ASP A 282 7.17 -20.43 19.81
N THR A 283 6.09 -20.82 20.50
CA THR A 283 5.46 -22.14 20.31
C THR A 283 4.51 -22.17 19.11
N ILE A 284 4.11 -21.00 18.58
CA ILE A 284 3.15 -20.90 17.48
C ILE A 284 3.89 -21.08 16.14
N ASN A 285 3.54 -22.13 15.41
CA ASN A 285 4.08 -22.40 14.08
C ASN A 285 3.55 -21.35 13.10
N GLY A 286 4.44 -20.53 12.52
CA GLY A 286 4.10 -19.43 11.61
C GLY A 286 3.94 -18.07 12.29
N TYR A 287 4.21 -17.92 13.59
CA TYR A 287 4.11 -16.62 14.28
C TYR A 287 4.95 -15.50 13.61
N GLN A 288 6.05 -15.83 12.95
CA GLN A 288 6.90 -14.87 12.22
C GLN A 288 6.48 -14.65 10.76
N ASN A 289 5.56 -15.45 10.23
CA ASN A 289 5.01 -15.25 8.89
C ASN A 289 4.03 -14.08 8.96
N GLU A 290 4.18 -13.10 8.06
CA GLU A 290 3.44 -11.84 8.16
C GLU A 290 2.74 -11.47 6.85
N GLU A 291 1.49 -10.99 6.98
CA GLU A 291 0.72 -10.39 5.91
C GLU A 291 0.31 -8.94 6.23
N PHE A 292 0.20 -8.09 5.19
CA PHE A 292 0.00 -6.66 5.35
C PHE A 292 -1.47 -6.21 5.37
N THR A 293 -2.41 -7.06 4.95
CA THR A 293 -3.85 -6.76 4.94
C THR A 293 -4.64 -7.91 5.54
N HIS A 294 -5.85 -7.62 6.04
CA HIS A 294 -6.75 -8.67 6.53
C HIS A 294 -7.18 -9.63 5.42
N MET A 295 -7.35 -9.10 4.20
CA MET A 295 -7.69 -9.91 3.03
C MET A 295 -6.55 -10.88 2.67
N ALA A 296 -5.28 -10.44 2.73
CA ALA A 296 -4.14 -11.32 2.47
C ALA A 296 -4.05 -12.46 3.49
N VAL A 297 -4.34 -12.19 4.77
CA VAL A 297 -4.49 -13.24 5.79
C VAL A 297 -5.58 -14.24 5.41
N ALA A 298 -6.76 -13.74 5.01
CA ALA A 298 -7.87 -14.60 4.62
C ALA A 298 -7.55 -15.44 3.37
N VAL A 299 -6.84 -14.87 2.37
CA VAL A 299 -6.38 -15.60 1.18
C VAL A 299 -5.38 -16.70 1.55
N SER A 300 -4.46 -16.45 2.50
CA SER A 300 -3.51 -17.48 2.97
C SER A 300 -4.22 -18.67 3.63
N VAL A 301 -5.30 -18.41 4.37
CA VAL A 301 -6.14 -19.46 4.95
C VAL A 301 -6.95 -20.18 3.86
N LEU A 302 -7.57 -19.43 2.93
CA LEU A 302 -8.36 -20.02 1.83
C LEU A 302 -7.53 -20.95 0.95
N SER A 303 -6.30 -20.57 0.64
CA SER A 303 -5.38 -21.37 -0.19
C SER A 303 -4.90 -22.65 0.50
N GLY A 304 -5.12 -22.81 1.80
CA GLY A 304 -4.62 -23.92 2.60
C GLY A 304 -3.12 -23.87 2.89
N SER A 305 -2.44 -22.77 2.58
CA SER A 305 -1.05 -22.57 3.00
C SER A 305 -0.94 -22.46 4.52
N GLU A 306 -1.96 -21.86 5.14
CA GLU A 306 -2.08 -21.70 6.58
C GLU A 306 -3.44 -22.22 7.07
N ASP A 307 -3.50 -22.66 8.33
CA ASP A 307 -4.73 -23.25 8.92
C ASP A 307 -5.57 -22.19 9.65
N ALA A 308 -4.92 -21.13 10.15
CA ALA A 308 -5.56 -20.02 10.84
C ALA A 308 -4.80 -18.70 10.66
N GLY A 309 -5.52 -17.57 10.77
CA GLY A 309 -4.93 -16.25 10.83
C GLY A 309 -5.83 -15.29 11.61
N LEU A 310 -5.24 -14.30 12.31
CA LEU A 310 -6.03 -13.28 13.00
C LEU A 310 -6.40 -12.13 12.06
N GLY A 311 -7.70 -11.88 11.95
CA GLY A 311 -8.21 -10.85 11.04
C GLY A 311 -9.60 -10.35 11.43
N ILE A 312 -10.20 -9.52 10.56
CA ILE A 312 -11.56 -9.00 10.76
C ILE A 312 -12.60 -9.91 10.12
N TYR A 313 -13.80 -9.94 10.72
CA TYR A 313 -14.93 -10.73 10.22
C TYR A 313 -15.26 -10.47 8.74
N ALA A 314 -15.19 -9.20 8.31
CA ALA A 314 -15.47 -8.82 6.93
C ALA A 314 -14.54 -9.53 5.91
N ALA A 315 -13.26 -9.77 6.26
CA ALA A 315 -12.33 -10.48 5.39
C ALA A 315 -12.65 -11.99 5.31
N ALA A 316 -13.04 -12.62 6.42
CA ALA A 316 -13.50 -14.01 6.43
C ALA A 316 -14.77 -14.18 5.59
N LYS A 317 -15.75 -13.32 5.81
CA LYS A 317 -17.05 -13.35 5.09
C LYS A 317 -16.91 -13.15 3.59
N ALA A 318 -16.00 -12.26 3.16
CA ALA A 318 -15.78 -11.99 1.74
C ALA A 318 -15.26 -13.20 0.94
N LEU A 319 -14.67 -14.19 1.63
CA LEU A 319 -14.12 -15.41 1.04
C LEU A 319 -14.83 -16.69 1.54
N ASP A 320 -16.01 -16.56 2.14
CA ASP A 320 -16.81 -17.67 2.69
C ASP A 320 -16.00 -18.58 3.64
N LEU A 321 -15.13 -17.96 4.46
CA LEU A 321 -14.35 -18.64 5.50
C LEU A 321 -15.07 -18.61 6.85
N ASP A 322 -14.80 -19.59 7.69
CA ASP A 322 -15.30 -19.60 9.07
C ASP A 322 -14.53 -18.62 9.95
N PHE A 323 -15.21 -18.12 10.98
CA PHE A 323 -14.69 -17.09 11.85
C PHE A 323 -14.98 -17.39 13.32
N ILE A 324 -13.92 -17.33 14.15
CA ILE A 324 -13.98 -17.52 15.59
C ILE A 324 -13.75 -16.16 16.25
N PRO A 325 -14.76 -15.51 16.83
CA PRO A 325 -14.63 -14.16 17.37
C PRO A 325 -13.71 -14.12 18.60
N VAL A 326 -12.86 -13.08 18.68
CA VAL A 326 -11.93 -12.84 19.80
C VAL A 326 -12.24 -11.55 20.52
N VAL A 327 -12.52 -10.48 19.78
CA VAL A 327 -12.84 -9.15 20.35
C VAL A 327 -13.53 -8.28 19.31
N THR A 328 -14.41 -7.38 19.78
CA THR A 328 -14.89 -6.26 18.98
C THR A 328 -13.97 -5.07 19.24
N GLU A 329 -13.35 -4.54 18.19
CA GLU A 329 -12.43 -3.41 18.27
C GLU A 329 -13.06 -2.14 17.69
N GLN A 330 -12.54 -1.00 18.14
CA GLN A 330 -12.90 0.31 17.63
C GLN A 330 -11.85 0.78 16.64
N TYR A 331 -12.28 1.06 15.40
CA TYR A 331 -11.44 1.66 14.37
C TYR A 331 -11.82 3.13 14.18
N ASP A 332 -10.85 4.00 14.39
CA ASP A 332 -11.00 5.44 14.38
C ASP A 332 -10.13 6.11 13.31
N LEU A 333 -10.56 7.29 12.90
CA LEU A 333 -9.76 8.22 12.11
C LEU A 333 -9.23 9.32 13.03
N VAL A 334 -7.91 9.48 13.05
CA VAL A 334 -7.21 10.59 13.72
C VAL A 334 -7.01 11.70 12.70
N VAL A 335 -7.61 12.85 12.95
CA VAL A 335 -7.56 14.00 12.04
C VAL A 335 -6.97 15.20 12.78
N PRO A 336 -5.81 15.75 12.34
CA PRO A 336 -5.33 17.03 12.87
C PRO A 336 -6.39 18.13 12.74
N LEU A 337 -6.52 18.94 13.78
CA LEU A 337 -7.57 19.97 13.82
C LEU A 337 -7.48 20.96 12.65
N GLU A 338 -6.27 21.26 12.22
CA GLU A 338 -6.00 22.11 11.04
C GLU A 338 -6.63 21.58 9.74
N TYR A 339 -6.76 20.25 9.58
CA TYR A 339 -7.41 19.64 8.43
C TYR A 339 -8.90 19.35 8.69
N PHE A 340 -9.28 19.08 9.95
CA PHE A 340 -10.67 18.77 10.29
C PHE A 340 -11.64 19.88 9.85
N GLU A 341 -11.22 21.15 9.93
CA GLU A 341 -12.04 22.31 9.59
C GLU A 341 -12.02 22.64 8.08
N THR A 342 -11.28 21.89 7.27
CA THR A 342 -11.24 22.11 5.82
C THR A 342 -12.48 21.54 5.13
N GLU A 343 -12.92 22.21 4.06
CA GLU A 343 -14.07 21.78 3.26
C GLU A 343 -13.92 20.33 2.76
N SER A 344 -12.72 19.95 2.34
CA SER A 344 -12.43 18.60 1.82
C SER A 344 -12.63 17.48 2.85
N ILE A 345 -12.52 17.78 4.15
CA ILE A 345 -12.72 16.79 5.23
C ILE A 345 -14.13 16.86 5.81
N GLN A 346 -14.81 18.02 5.71
CA GLN A 346 -16.17 18.20 6.22
C GLN A 346 -17.23 17.67 5.23
N ASN A 347 -16.92 17.61 3.94
CA ASN A 347 -17.79 17.02 2.89
C ASN A 347 -17.75 15.49 2.89
#